data_83c87a06603163be9b4fde47b13c6fc7
#
_entry.id   83c87a06603163be9b4fde47b13c6fc7
#
_cell.length_a   1.000
_cell.length_b   1.000
_cell.length_c   1.000
_cell.angle_alpha   90.00
_cell.angle_beta   90.00
_cell.angle_gamma   90.00
#
_symmetry.space_group_name_H-M   'P 1'
#
loop_
_entity.id
_entity.type
_entity.pdbx_description
1 polymer ?
#
loop_
_entity_poly.entity_id
_entity_poly.type
_entity_poly.pdbx_seq_one_letter_code
_entity_poly.pdbx_strand_id
1 'polypeptide(L)'
;MVTNSNITKIFLVLNSGSSSEKFSLYEGEDEVCSLYFEGIEEAGKKKFICTITRADGSEELVNKKWDSLDVAFKEAKAIFEKEGFINDAHPLDGILVRVVAAGKYFSANHIVDEQTFKELEKVRVTNPLHVPGTERGIKNATETFAGVPVIVMSDSEALTNESRRDTAYALPKEIVSEFDLGRWGAHGASYGYMMGRIPELGLLEKKMIVCHLGSGCSITALVDGKPAYTSMGETPLEGLMSSTRTGSIDPTIGALLGEKLGAAEAIKLMNKQSGLLAMAGSNDMREIIAGAEEDNEDAAAAFDLFIDGVVGKIGEFAAKMGGVDAIVFTATIGERSIPVRSAIISKLEFMGFKLKNDIKLDKSAGYANVAEDDSKPVYVIPTNEAAYMIKKAGELLDNK
;
A
#
# COMPACT_ATOMS: atom_id res chain seq x y z
N MET A 1 1.41 -24.86 -35.43
CA MET A 1 1.85 -23.47 -35.31
C MET A 1 0.69 -22.72 -34.67
N VAL A 2 0.69 -22.56 -33.35
CA VAL A 2 -0.28 -21.72 -32.64
C VAL A 2 0.40 -20.36 -32.52
N THR A 3 -0.03 -19.42 -33.35
CA THR A 3 0.35 -18.03 -33.17
C THR A 3 -0.40 -17.53 -31.92
N ASN A 4 0.25 -17.60 -30.76
CA ASN A 4 -0.15 -16.78 -29.62
C ASN A 4 0.10 -15.31 -30.01
N SER A 5 -0.91 -14.65 -30.55
CA SER A 5 -0.96 -13.21 -30.55
C SER A 5 -1.09 -12.83 -29.06
N ASN A 6 0.01 -12.41 -28.44
CA ASN A 6 -0.04 -11.75 -27.13
C ASN A 6 -0.84 -10.46 -27.33
N ILE A 7 -2.17 -10.55 -27.22
CA ILE A 7 -3.02 -9.35 -27.12
C ILE A 7 -2.70 -8.78 -25.75
N THR A 8 -2.13 -7.60 -25.72
CA THR A 8 -1.83 -6.88 -24.49
C THR A 8 -3.15 -6.57 -23.78
N LYS A 9 -3.31 -7.06 -22.57
CA LYS A 9 -4.54 -6.84 -21.78
C LYS A 9 -4.62 -5.39 -21.32
N ILE A 10 -5.84 -4.85 -21.29
CA ILE A 10 -6.14 -3.50 -20.83
C ILE A 10 -6.86 -3.56 -19.47
N PHE A 11 -6.24 -2.98 -18.46
CA PHE A 11 -6.79 -2.94 -17.11
C PHE A 11 -7.01 -1.53 -16.60
N LEU A 12 -8.14 -1.34 -15.91
CA LEU A 12 -8.42 -0.11 -15.16
C LEU A 12 -8.14 -0.37 -13.68
N VAL A 13 -7.16 0.31 -13.12
CA VAL A 13 -6.82 0.22 -11.67
C VAL A 13 -7.52 1.34 -10.93
N LEU A 14 -8.32 0.99 -9.92
CA LEU A 14 -9.07 1.92 -9.08
C LEU A 14 -8.41 2.08 -7.71
N ASN A 15 -8.27 3.34 -7.30
CA ASN A 15 -7.91 3.70 -5.94
C ASN A 15 -8.97 4.67 -5.38
N SER A 16 -9.96 4.08 -4.69
CA SER A 16 -11.12 4.79 -4.16
C SER A 16 -10.85 5.31 -2.75
N GLY A 17 -10.79 6.63 -2.61
CA GLY A 17 -10.70 7.33 -1.34
C GLY A 17 -12.04 7.84 -0.82
N SER A 18 -12.06 8.39 0.40
CA SER A 18 -13.26 9.02 0.96
C SER A 18 -13.59 10.37 0.31
N SER A 19 -12.61 11.03 -0.31
CA SER A 19 -12.73 12.37 -0.90
C SER A 19 -12.09 12.51 -2.27
N SER A 20 -11.59 11.42 -2.85
CA SER A 20 -10.96 11.37 -4.16
C SER A 20 -11.13 10.02 -4.80
N GLU A 21 -11.09 9.98 -6.13
CA GLU A 21 -11.06 8.74 -6.92
C GLU A 21 -9.92 8.86 -7.94
N LYS A 22 -9.05 7.85 -8.00
CA LYS A 22 -8.05 7.75 -9.05
C LYS A 22 -8.34 6.54 -9.92
N PHE A 23 -8.35 6.78 -11.22
CA PHE A 23 -8.50 5.78 -12.27
C PHE A 23 -7.20 5.76 -13.06
N SER A 24 -6.47 4.66 -13.05
CA SER A 24 -5.25 4.51 -13.86
C SER A 24 -5.47 3.40 -14.87
N LEU A 25 -5.35 3.74 -16.16
CA LEU A 25 -5.52 2.81 -17.27
C LEU A 25 -4.16 2.29 -17.70
N TYR A 26 -4.05 0.99 -17.79
CA TYR A 26 -2.84 0.28 -18.17
C TYR A 26 -3.06 -0.56 -19.44
N GLU A 27 -2.09 -0.53 -20.31
CA GLU A 27 -1.93 -1.46 -21.42
C GLU A 27 -0.70 -2.32 -21.14
N GLY A 28 -0.92 -3.58 -20.74
CA GLY A 28 0.14 -4.38 -20.11
C GLY A 28 0.58 -3.76 -18.77
N GLU A 29 1.88 -3.51 -18.61
CA GLU A 29 2.43 -2.87 -17.43
C GLU A 29 2.57 -1.34 -17.56
N ASP A 30 2.27 -0.76 -18.71
CA ASP A 30 2.43 0.65 -18.99
C ASP A 30 1.17 1.46 -18.62
N GLU A 31 1.30 2.46 -17.77
CA GLU A 31 0.22 3.42 -17.47
C GLU A 31 0.06 4.37 -18.66
N VAL A 32 -1.00 4.20 -19.43
CA VAL A 32 -1.26 5.01 -20.62
C VAL A 32 -1.99 6.31 -20.32
N CYS A 33 -2.81 6.30 -19.27
CA CYS A 33 -3.54 7.48 -18.82
C CYS A 33 -4.01 7.31 -17.37
N SER A 34 -4.03 8.41 -16.60
CA SER A 34 -4.74 8.42 -15.33
C SER A 34 -5.64 9.64 -15.17
N LEU A 35 -6.73 9.45 -14.44
CA LEU A 35 -7.70 10.47 -14.09
C LEU A 35 -7.76 10.57 -12.56
N TYR A 36 -7.56 11.78 -12.04
CA TYR A 36 -7.63 12.03 -10.62
C TYR A 36 -8.75 13.03 -10.31
N PHE A 37 -9.81 12.51 -9.68
CA PHE A 37 -10.91 13.32 -9.17
C PHE A 37 -10.65 13.67 -7.72
N GLU A 38 -10.60 14.95 -7.41
CA GLU A 38 -10.37 15.43 -6.05
C GLU A 38 -11.33 16.54 -5.64
N GLY A 39 -11.61 16.60 -4.33
CA GLY A 39 -12.46 17.61 -3.76
C GLY A 39 -11.72 18.93 -3.54
N ILE A 40 -12.36 20.01 -3.93
CA ILE A 40 -11.92 21.40 -3.64
C ILE A 40 -13.02 22.16 -2.90
N GLU A 41 -12.64 23.16 -2.12
CA GLU A 41 -13.57 24.11 -1.52
C GLU A 41 -13.76 25.32 -2.44
N GLU A 42 -15.00 25.61 -2.84
CA GLU A 42 -15.33 26.77 -3.66
C GLU A 42 -16.59 27.46 -3.13
N ALA A 43 -16.45 28.72 -2.72
CA ALA A 43 -17.54 29.52 -2.15
C ALA A 43 -18.29 28.81 -1.00
N GLY A 44 -17.57 28.11 -0.12
CA GLY A 44 -18.13 27.37 1.01
C GLY A 44 -18.87 26.09 0.63
N LYS A 45 -18.69 25.60 -0.60
CA LYS A 45 -19.24 24.33 -1.08
C LYS A 45 -18.11 23.42 -1.56
N LYS A 46 -18.24 22.13 -1.25
CA LYS A 46 -17.36 21.12 -1.79
C LYS A 46 -17.70 20.86 -3.25
N LYS A 47 -16.72 21.01 -4.12
CA LYS A 47 -16.77 20.67 -5.55
C LYS A 47 -15.71 19.63 -5.86
N PHE A 48 -15.80 18.99 -7.01
CA PHE A 48 -14.78 18.06 -7.47
C PHE A 48 -14.24 18.52 -8.83
N ILE A 49 -12.95 18.36 -9.01
CA ILE A 49 -12.23 18.60 -10.28
C ILE A 49 -11.58 17.30 -10.73
N CYS A 50 -11.22 17.22 -12.00
CA CYS A 50 -10.50 16.07 -12.55
C CYS A 50 -9.26 16.55 -13.29
N THR A 51 -8.12 15.94 -12.96
CA THR A 51 -6.87 16.08 -13.70
C THR A 51 -6.63 14.81 -14.52
N ILE A 52 -6.33 14.97 -15.81
CA ILE A 52 -5.90 13.91 -16.71
C ILE A 52 -4.38 13.96 -16.76
N THR A 53 -3.71 12.82 -16.51
CA THR A 53 -2.26 12.67 -16.73
C THR A 53 -2.05 11.60 -17.79
N ARG A 54 -1.30 11.92 -18.86
CA ARG A 54 -1.01 10.99 -19.96
C ARG A 54 0.38 10.35 -19.82
N ALA A 55 0.64 9.32 -20.59
CA ALA A 55 1.91 8.55 -20.56
C ALA A 55 3.16 9.42 -20.77
N ASP A 56 3.06 10.51 -21.52
CA ASP A 56 4.17 11.47 -21.74
C ASP A 56 4.40 12.42 -20.53
N GLY A 57 3.61 12.29 -19.48
CA GLY A 57 3.64 13.12 -18.28
C GLY A 57 2.90 14.45 -18.44
N SER A 58 2.22 14.69 -19.57
CA SER A 58 1.38 15.89 -19.73
C SER A 58 0.15 15.81 -18.83
N GLU A 59 -0.18 16.97 -18.22
CA GLU A 59 -1.34 17.12 -17.36
C GLU A 59 -2.34 18.09 -17.95
N GLU A 60 -3.62 17.77 -17.82
CA GLU A 60 -4.72 18.59 -18.26
C GLU A 60 -5.81 18.65 -17.21
N LEU A 61 -6.18 19.84 -16.76
CA LEU A 61 -7.33 20.03 -15.88
C LEU A 61 -8.61 20.07 -16.74
N VAL A 62 -9.52 19.13 -16.48
CA VAL A 62 -10.83 19.10 -17.15
C VAL A 62 -11.61 20.36 -16.78
N ASN A 63 -12.02 21.15 -17.79
CA ASN A 63 -12.76 22.39 -17.60
C ASN A 63 -14.24 22.14 -17.22
N LYS A 64 -14.44 21.37 -16.14
CA LYS A 64 -15.73 21.03 -15.56
C LYS A 64 -15.57 20.77 -14.07
N LYS A 65 -16.56 21.17 -13.29
CA LYS A 65 -16.62 20.88 -11.84
C LYS A 65 -17.91 20.13 -11.54
N TRP A 66 -17.85 19.23 -10.57
CA TRP A 66 -18.98 18.41 -10.17
C TRP A 66 -19.34 18.65 -8.71
N ASP A 67 -20.62 18.43 -8.37
CA ASP A 67 -21.15 18.57 -7.00
C ASP A 67 -20.95 17.30 -6.15
N SER A 68 -20.72 16.14 -6.78
CA SER A 68 -20.54 14.86 -6.13
C SER A 68 -19.46 14.03 -6.80
N LEU A 69 -18.76 13.24 -6.01
CA LEU A 69 -17.79 12.25 -6.49
C LEU A 69 -18.47 11.03 -7.15
N ASP A 70 -19.77 10.83 -6.94
CA ASP A 70 -20.50 9.68 -7.48
C ASP A 70 -20.55 9.68 -9.02
N VAL A 71 -20.36 10.85 -9.65
CA VAL A 71 -20.29 10.96 -11.12
C VAL A 71 -18.95 10.53 -11.69
N ALA A 72 -17.89 10.41 -10.87
CA ALA A 72 -16.52 10.19 -11.32
C ALA A 72 -16.38 8.96 -12.24
N PHE A 73 -17.07 7.86 -11.94
CA PHE A 73 -17.02 6.64 -12.75
C PHE A 73 -17.57 6.85 -14.17
N LYS A 74 -18.73 7.50 -14.29
CA LYS A 74 -19.35 7.80 -15.59
C LYS A 74 -18.52 8.79 -16.40
N GLU A 75 -18.00 9.82 -15.73
CA GLU A 75 -17.14 10.82 -16.37
C GLU A 75 -15.80 10.21 -16.80
N ALA A 76 -15.20 9.34 -15.96
CA ALA A 76 -13.97 8.64 -16.31
C ALA A 76 -14.17 7.76 -17.56
N LYS A 77 -15.25 6.97 -17.62
CA LYS A 77 -15.58 6.19 -18.80
C LYS A 77 -15.72 7.06 -20.04
N ALA A 78 -16.50 8.15 -19.96
CA ALA A 78 -16.70 9.05 -21.08
C ALA A 78 -15.39 9.72 -21.55
N ILE A 79 -14.48 10.06 -20.64
CA ILE A 79 -13.16 10.61 -20.97
C ILE A 79 -12.32 9.55 -21.69
N PHE A 80 -12.19 8.34 -21.14
CA PHE A 80 -11.41 7.27 -21.77
C PHE A 80 -11.95 6.89 -23.16
N GLU A 81 -13.28 6.86 -23.36
CA GLU A 81 -13.90 6.61 -24.65
C GLU A 81 -13.63 7.76 -25.64
N LYS A 82 -13.77 9.00 -25.21
CA LYS A 82 -13.53 10.20 -26.03
C LYS A 82 -12.07 10.31 -26.48
N GLU A 83 -11.13 10.02 -25.59
CA GLU A 83 -9.69 10.04 -25.89
C GLU A 83 -9.25 8.80 -26.70
N GLY A 84 -10.15 7.83 -26.91
CA GLY A 84 -9.89 6.63 -27.73
C GLY A 84 -9.14 5.51 -27.00
N PHE A 85 -8.92 5.65 -25.69
CA PHE A 85 -8.21 4.63 -24.89
C PHE A 85 -9.01 3.34 -24.75
N ILE A 86 -10.34 3.42 -24.66
CA ILE A 86 -11.24 2.27 -24.62
C ILE A 86 -12.33 2.40 -25.70
N ASN A 87 -12.61 1.31 -26.40
CA ASN A 87 -13.64 1.22 -27.43
C ASN A 87 -13.91 -0.27 -27.75
N ASP A 88 -14.80 -0.55 -28.73
CA ASP A 88 -15.12 -1.93 -29.11
C ASP A 88 -13.92 -2.73 -29.65
N ALA A 89 -12.91 -2.08 -30.21
CA ALA A 89 -11.69 -2.72 -30.68
C ALA A 89 -10.62 -2.88 -29.59
N HIS A 90 -10.72 -2.07 -28.54
CA HIS A 90 -9.82 -2.06 -27.37
C HIS A 90 -10.67 -2.06 -26.10
N PRO A 91 -11.38 -3.17 -25.79
CA PRO A 91 -12.20 -3.27 -24.59
C PRO A 91 -11.32 -3.43 -23.33
N LEU A 92 -11.88 -3.08 -22.18
CA LEU A 92 -11.27 -3.42 -20.89
C LEU A 92 -11.34 -4.94 -20.64
N ASP A 93 -10.22 -5.56 -20.28
CA ASP A 93 -10.16 -6.95 -19.84
C ASP A 93 -10.58 -7.11 -18.37
N GLY A 94 -10.38 -6.07 -17.56
CA GLY A 94 -10.78 -6.09 -16.16
C GLY A 94 -10.61 -4.75 -15.44
N ILE A 95 -11.29 -4.62 -14.32
CA ILE A 95 -11.20 -3.48 -13.41
C ILE A 95 -10.66 -3.98 -12.08
N LEU A 96 -9.51 -3.45 -11.67
CA LEU A 96 -8.78 -3.87 -10.48
C LEU A 96 -9.10 -2.93 -9.32
N VAL A 97 -9.69 -3.45 -8.26
CA VAL A 97 -10.00 -2.68 -7.06
C VAL A 97 -9.13 -3.18 -5.91
N ARG A 98 -8.21 -2.33 -5.43
CA ARG A 98 -7.43 -2.65 -4.24
C ARG A 98 -8.34 -2.68 -3.03
N VAL A 99 -8.30 -3.81 -2.31
CA VAL A 99 -9.13 -4.03 -1.12
C VAL A 99 -8.24 -4.21 0.10
N VAL A 100 -8.32 -3.23 1.01
CA VAL A 100 -7.69 -3.27 2.32
C VAL A 100 -8.74 -3.76 3.31
N ALA A 101 -8.88 -5.06 3.40
CA ALA A 101 -9.83 -5.72 4.29
C ALA A 101 -9.17 -6.96 4.90
N ALA A 102 -9.48 -7.21 6.16
CA ALA A 102 -9.04 -8.38 6.90
C ALA A 102 -9.92 -9.60 6.58
N GLY A 103 -9.50 -10.77 7.06
CA GLY A 103 -10.27 -12.00 6.98
C GLY A 103 -9.83 -12.94 5.86
N LYS A 104 -10.20 -14.21 6.04
CA LYS A 104 -9.81 -15.29 5.14
C LYS A 104 -10.30 -15.07 3.70
N TYR A 105 -11.48 -14.49 3.52
CA TYR A 105 -12.03 -14.23 2.19
C TYR A 105 -11.15 -13.24 1.40
N PHE A 106 -10.70 -12.17 2.06
CA PHE A 106 -9.87 -11.14 1.46
C PHE A 106 -8.36 -11.45 1.49
N SER A 107 -7.97 -12.66 1.86
CA SER A 107 -6.57 -13.12 1.78
C SER A 107 -6.16 -13.59 0.38
N ALA A 108 -7.08 -13.54 -0.60
CA ALA A 108 -6.84 -13.92 -1.99
C ALA A 108 -7.50 -12.95 -2.97
N ASN A 109 -6.94 -12.86 -4.17
CA ASN A 109 -7.54 -12.14 -5.29
C ASN A 109 -8.71 -12.95 -5.87
N HIS A 110 -9.81 -12.30 -6.21
CA HIS A 110 -10.97 -12.97 -6.79
C HIS A 110 -11.82 -12.01 -7.62
N ILE A 111 -12.64 -12.56 -8.52
CA ILE A 111 -13.61 -11.77 -9.26
C ILE A 111 -14.81 -11.50 -8.35
N VAL A 112 -15.27 -10.24 -8.38
CA VAL A 112 -16.42 -9.79 -7.57
C VAL A 112 -17.66 -10.60 -7.88
N ASP A 113 -18.34 -11.05 -6.83
CA ASP A 113 -19.61 -11.73 -6.83
C ASP A 113 -20.51 -11.25 -5.67
N GLU A 114 -21.66 -11.87 -5.48
CA GLU A 114 -22.56 -11.53 -4.36
C GLU A 114 -21.95 -11.82 -2.98
N GLN A 115 -21.04 -12.81 -2.90
CA GLN A 115 -20.35 -13.14 -1.65
C GLN A 115 -19.39 -12.04 -1.23
N THR A 116 -18.75 -11.36 -2.19
CA THR A 116 -17.84 -10.23 -1.92
C THR A 116 -18.53 -9.15 -1.07
N PHE A 117 -19.77 -8.78 -1.39
CA PHE A 117 -20.49 -7.77 -0.62
C PHE A 117 -20.89 -8.24 0.78
N LYS A 118 -21.25 -9.52 0.93
CA LYS A 118 -21.55 -10.12 2.24
C LYS A 118 -20.32 -10.13 3.14
N GLU A 119 -19.16 -10.43 2.58
CA GLU A 119 -17.90 -10.45 3.32
C GLU A 119 -17.39 -9.04 3.65
N LEU A 120 -17.57 -8.05 2.75
CA LEU A 120 -17.29 -6.65 3.05
C LEU A 120 -18.13 -6.15 4.25
N GLU A 121 -19.41 -6.51 4.31
CA GLU A 121 -20.25 -6.12 5.45
C GLU A 121 -19.75 -6.69 6.78
N LYS A 122 -19.29 -7.96 6.80
CA LYS A 122 -18.73 -8.58 8.02
C LYS A 122 -17.48 -7.84 8.52
N VAL A 123 -16.56 -7.51 7.63
CA VAL A 123 -15.30 -6.86 8.00
C VAL A 123 -15.41 -5.34 8.16
N ARG A 124 -16.58 -4.77 7.97
CA ARG A 124 -16.84 -3.33 8.18
C ARG A 124 -16.56 -2.91 9.62
N VAL A 125 -16.80 -3.79 10.59
CA VAL A 125 -16.58 -3.52 12.02
C VAL A 125 -15.11 -3.30 12.31
N THR A 126 -14.22 -4.11 11.73
CA THR A 126 -12.77 -4.03 11.93
C THR A 126 -12.12 -3.01 10.99
N ASN A 127 -12.71 -2.73 9.82
CA ASN A 127 -12.17 -1.83 8.79
C ASN A 127 -13.15 -0.70 8.38
N PRO A 128 -13.69 0.09 9.32
CA PRO A 128 -14.74 1.06 9.03
C PRO A 128 -14.29 2.23 8.13
N LEU A 129 -12.98 2.47 8.03
CA LEU A 129 -12.43 3.56 7.22
C LEU A 129 -12.19 3.18 5.75
N HIS A 130 -12.03 1.90 5.44
CA HIS A 130 -11.71 1.41 4.10
C HIS A 130 -12.91 0.77 3.40
N VAL A 131 -13.66 -0.06 4.10
CA VAL A 131 -14.76 -0.85 3.53
C VAL A 131 -15.82 -0.01 2.81
N PRO A 132 -16.34 1.11 3.37
CA PRO A 132 -17.37 1.88 2.67
C PRO A 132 -16.91 2.45 1.32
N GLY A 133 -15.65 2.91 1.23
CA GLY A 133 -15.06 3.40 -0.02
C GLY A 133 -14.88 2.28 -1.05
N THR A 134 -14.38 1.14 -0.60
CA THR A 134 -14.19 -0.07 -1.43
C THR A 134 -15.52 -0.57 -2.00
N GLU A 135 -16.54 -0.72 -1.16
CA GLU A 135 -17.87 -1.17 -1.58
C GLU A 135 -18.49 -0.25 -2.62
N ARG A 136 -18.43 1.07 -2.38
CA ARG A 136 -18.89 2.08 -3.36
C ARG A 136 -18.12 1.96 -4.66
N GLY A 137 -16.78 1.82 -4.60
CA GLY A 137 -15.92 1.66 -5.79
C GLY A 137 -16.29 0.44 -6.61
N ILE A 138 -16.44 -0.72 -5.98
CA ILE A 138 -16.85 -1.97 -6.62
C ILE A 138 -18.24 -1.83 -7.27
N LYS A 139 -19.22 -1.30 -6.55
CA LYS A 139 -20.58 -1.12 -7.05
C LYS A 139 -20.60 -0.20 -8.28
N ASN A 140 -20.00 0.98 -8.16
CA ASN A 140 -19.95 1.95 -9.26
C ASN A 140 -19.20 1.39 -10.48
N ALA A 141 -18.10 0.66 -10.28
CA ALA A 141 -17.36 0.00 -11.35
C ALA A 141 -18.25 -1.02 -12.08
N THR A 142 -18.92 -1.91 -11.34
CA THR A 142 -19.81 -2.95 -11.90
C THR A 142 -20.97 -2.33 -12.69
N GLU A 143 -21.57 -1.26 -12.17
CA GLU A 143 -22.71 -0.58 -12.83
C GLU A 143 -22.28 0.20 -14.08
N THR A 144 -21.11 0.89 -14.01
CA THR A 144 -20.67 1.77 -15.10
C THR A 144 -20.04 1.00 -16.27
N PHE A 145 -19.30 -0.06 -15.97
CA PHE A 145 -18.60 -0.88 -16.95
C PHE A 145 -19.24 -2.28 -17.05
N ALA A 146 -20.54 -2.31 -17.30
CA ALA A 146 -21.31 -3.55 -17.34
C ALA A 146 -20.66 -4.56 -18.33
N GLY A 147 -20.50 -5.81 -17.87
CA GLY A 147 -19.86 -6.88 -18.64
C GLY A 147 -18.35 -6.99 -18.50
N VAL A 148 -17.67 -6.00 -17.91
CA VAL A 148 -16.24 -6.06 -17.59
C VAL A 148 -16.08 -6.69 -16.20
N PRO A 149 -15.23 -7.72 -16.02
CA PRO A 149 -15.00 -8.30 -14.71
C PRO A 149 -14.34 -7.29 -13.75
N VAL A 150 -14.95 -7.10 -12.57
CA VAL A 150 -14.35 -6.34 -11.46
C VAL A 150 -13.61 -7.33 -10.57
N ILE A 151 -12.34 -7.05 -10.27
CA ILE A 151 -11.43 -7.96 -9.58
C ILE A 151 -11.01 -7.32 -8.26
N VAL A 152 -11.25 -8.02 -7.16
CA VAL A 152 -10.65 -7.70 -5.85
C VAL A 152 -9.18 -8.01 -5.90
N MET A 153 -8.36 -6.99 -5.71
CA MET A 153 -6.92 -7.10 -5.51
C MET A 153 -6.64 -6.97 -4.01
N SER A 154 -6.44 -8.11 -3.38
CA SER A 154 -6.24 -8.18 -1.93
C SER A 154 -4.92 -7.55 -1.50
N ASP A 155 -4.97 -6.66 -0.52
CA ASP A 155 -3.77 -6.05 0.06
C ASP A 155 -2.96 -7.01 0.97
N SER A 156 -3.49 -8.22 1.22
CA SER A 156 -2.86 -9.27 2.03
C SER A 156 -2.43 -10.49 1.23
N GLU A 157 -2.86 -10.65 -0.04
CA GLU A 157 -2.66 -11.89 -0.83
C GLU A 157 -1.20 -12.33 -0.87
N ALA A 158 -0.28 -11.44 -1.24
CA ALA A 158 1.15 -11.75 -1.32
C ALA A 158 1.78 -12.13 0.03
N LEU A 159 1.15 -11.75 1.14
CA LEU A 159 1.59 -12.04 2.50
C LEU A 159 0.95 -13.30 3.07
N THR A 160 -0.05 -13.86 2.42
CA THR A 160 -0.80 -15.02 2.90
C THR A 160 -0.21 -16.30 2.31
N ASN A 161 0.56 -17.02 3.11
CA ASN A 161 1.13 -18.30 2.74
C ASN A 161 1.46 -19.15 3.97
N GLU A 162 1.72 -20.45 3.76
CA GLU A 162 2.02 -21.41 4.82
C GLU A 162 3.35 -21.16 5.56
N SER A 163 4.23 -20.34 5.00
CA SER A 163 5.52 -19.99 5.63
C SER A 163 5.36 -18.95 6.74
N ARG A 164 4.24 -18.23 6.82
CA ARG A 164 3.96 -17.24 7.85
C ARG A 164 3.86 -17.87 9.23
N ARG A 165 4.57 -17.29 10.20
CA ARG A 165 4.68 -17.80 11.57
C ARG A 165 4.00 -16.90 12.61
N ASP A 166 3.49 -15.75 12.20
CA ASP A 166 2.90 -14.72 13.06
C ASP A 166 1.43 -14.44 12.73
N THR A 167 0.68 -15.47 12.32
CA THR A 167 -0.69 -15.29 11.81
C THR A 167 -1.77 -15.22 12.89
N ALA A 168 -1.46 -15.56 14.14
CA ALA A 168 -2.44 -15.69 15.21
C ALA A 168 -2.32 -14.58 16.25
N TYR A 169 -3.44 -14.28 16.90
CA TYR A 169 -3.52 -13.53 18.14
C TYR A 169 -3.73 -14.46 19.34
N ALA A 170 -3.17 -14.09 20.49
CA ALA A 170 -3.35 -14.81 21.76
C ALA A 170 -4.72 -14.46 22.39
N LEU A 171 -5.79 -14.79 21.70
CA LEU A 171 -7.18 -14.57 22.11
C LEU A 171 -7.93 -15.90 22.22
N PRO A 172 -9.07 -15.97 22.95
CA PRO A 172 -9.94 -17.15 22.95
C PRO A 172 -10.35 -17.55 21.54
N LYS A 173 -10.31 -18.85 21.25
CA LYS A 173 -10.59 -19.38 19.89
C LYS A 173 -11.97 -19.02 19.39
N GLU A 174 -12.94 -18.94 20.29
CA GLU A 174 -14.32 -18.57 20.01
C GLU A 174 -14.39 -17.14 19.43
N ILE A 175 -13.69 -16.19 20.05
CA ILE A 175 -13.61 -14.80 19.59
C ILE A 175 -12.86 -14.70 18.26
N VAL A 176 -11.74 -15.41 18.13
CA VAL A 176 -10.99 -15.43 16.86
C VAL A 176 -11.84 -15.97 15.72
N SER A 177 -12.59 -17.04 15.97
CA SER A 177 -13.46 -17.67 14.97
C SER A 177 -14.70 -16.83 14.65
N GLU A 178 -15.30 -16.18 15.66
CA GLU A 178 -16.50 -15.34 15.48
C GLU A 178 -16.25 -14.15 14.55
N PHE A 179 -15.07 -13.50 14.70
CA PHE A 179 -14.71 -12.31 13.95
C PHE A 179 -13.70 -12.57 12.83
N ASP A 180 -13.32 -13.82 12.56
CA ASP A 180 -12.29 -14.21 11.58
C ASP A 180 -10.96 -13.44 11.77
N LEU A 181 -10.53 -13.29 13.04
CA LEU A 181 -9.37 -12.49 13.38
C LEU A 181 -8.06 -13.19 13.03
N GLY A 182 -7.15 -12.45 12.41
CA GLY A 182 -5.81 -12.94 12.08
C GLY A 182 -4.85 -11.79 11.76
N ARG A 183 -3.55 -12.09 11.77
CA ARG A 183 -2.54 -11.14 11.33
C ARG A 183 -2.36 -11.29 9.82
N TRP A 184 -3.24 -10.68 9.05
CA TRP A 184 -3.28 -10.78 7.58
C TRP A 184 -2.14 -10.00 6.93
N GLY A 185 -1.80 -8.84 7.50
CA GLY A 185 -0.84 -7.90 6.93
C GLY A 185 -1.48 -7.00 5.89
N ALA A 186 -0.70 -6.04 5.40
CA ALA A 186 -1.09 -5.12 4.35
C ALA A 186 0.12 -4.69 3.51
N HIS A 187 -0.09 -3.84 2.49
CA HIS A 187 0.89 -3.50 1.45
C HIS A 187 1.32 -4.71 0.60
N GLY A 188 0.43 -5.71 0.49
CA GLY A 188 0.72 -6.97 -0.20
C GLY A 188 1.12 -6.77 -1.66
N ALA A 189 0.49 -5.85 -2.40
CA ALA A 189 0.88 -5.56 -3.77
C ALA A 189 2.34 -5.07 -3.87
N SER A 190 2.77 -4.20 -2.95
CA SER A 190 4.16 -3.74 -2.87
C SER A 190 5.12 -4.88 -2.54
N TYR A 191 4.80 -5.69 -1.52
CA TYR A 191 5.64 -6.85 -1.17
C TYR A 191 5.66 -7.91 -2.26
N GLY A 192 4.55 -8.16 -2.93
CA GLY A 192 4.46 -9.08 -4.05
C GLY A 192 5.33 -8.64 -5.22
N TYR A 193 5.34 -7.35 -5.53
CA TYR A 193 6.26 -6.79 -6.52
C TYR A 193 7.73 -6.98 -6.08
N MET A 194 8.08 -6.65 -4.82
CA MET A 194 9.43 -6.85 -4.30
C MET A 194 9.86 -8.32 -4.38
N MET A 195 9.01 -9.26 -3.97
CA MET A 195 9.30 -10.70 -4.06
C MET A 195 9.55 -11.16 -5.49
N GLY A 196 8.87 -10.59 -6.48
CA GLY A 196 9.12 -10.83 -7.90
C GLY A 196 10.50 -10.37 -8.37
N ARG A 197 11.10 -9.36 -7.69
CA ARG A 197 12.44 -8.82 -8.02
C ARG A 197 13.60 -9.57 -7.34
N ILE A 198 13.34 -10.32 -6.27
CA ILE A 198 14.38 -11.03 -5.50
C ILE A 198 15.27 -11.95 -6.35
N PRO A 199 14.74 -12.75 -7.30
CA PRO A 199 15.58 -13.60 -8.14
C PRO A 199 16.64 -12.83 -8.95
N GLU A 200 16.29 -11.64 -9.44
CA GLU A 200 17.20 -10.78 -10.20
C GLU A 200 18.38 -10.27 -9.37
N LEU A 201 18.21 -10.17 -8.05
CA LEU A 201 19.20 -9.75 -7.10
C LEU A 201 20.10 -10.90 -6.62
N GLY A 202 19.80 -12.16 -7.00
CA GLY A 202 20.51 -13.34 -6.50
C GLY A 202 20.30 -13.62 -5.01
N LEU A 203 19.17 -13.19 -4.44
CA LEU A 203 18.90 -13.23 -3.01
C LEU A 203 17.78 -14.24 -2.63
N LEU A 204 17.43 -15.16 -3.52
CA LEU A 204 16.29 -16.08 -3.33
C LEU A 204 16.41 -16.91 -2.04
N GLU A 205 17.60 -17.41 -1.73
CA GLU A 205 17.87 -18.26 -0.55
C GLU A 205 18.43 -17.44 0.63
N LYS A 206 17.90 -16.22 0.85
CA LYS A 206 18.39 -15.30 1.87
C LYS A 206 17.29 -14.90 2.83
N LYS A 207 17.72 -14.49 4.04
CA LYS A 207 16.87 -13.85 5.05
C LYS A 207 16.89 -12.35 4.81
N MET A 208 15.76 -11.81 4.39
CA MET A 208 15.66 -10.41 4.00
C MET A 208 14.63 -9.68 4.84
N ILE A 209 14.85 -8.39 5.01
CA ILE A 209 13.86 -7.48 5.60
C ILE A 209 13.53 -6.42 4.56
N VAL A 210 12.26 -6.32 4.19
CA VAL A 210 11.73 -5.30 3.29
C VAL A 210 11.00 -4.25 4.11
N CYS A 211 11.49 -3.01 4.04
CA CYS A 211 10.95 -1.84 4.71
C CYS A 211 10.15 -1.00 3.71
N HIS A 212 8.82 -1.15 3.72
CA HIS A 212 7.91 -0.28 2.98
C HIS A 212 7.64 0.96 3.82
N LEU A 213 8.33 2.06 3.52
CA LEU A 213 8.24 3.32 4.25
C LEU A 213 7.64 4.40 3.36
N GLY A 214 6.37 4.66 3.52
CA GLY A 214 5.61 5.68 2.79
C GLY A 214 4.71 6.47 3.73
N SER A 215 3.57 6.96 3.26
CA SER A 215 2.53 7.54 4.13
C SER A 215 1.99 6.50 5.13
N GLY A 216 1.84 5.24 4.70
CA GLY A 216 1.73 4.08 5.58
C GLY A 216 3.07 3.36 5.64
N CYS A 217 3.45 2.82 6.81
CA CYS A 217 4.72 2.13 7.01
C CYS A 217 4.50 0.70 7.49
N SER A 218 5.24 -0.23 6.89
CA SER A 218 5.29 -1.62 7.35
C SER A 218 6.64 -2.26 7.04
N ILE A 219 6.92 -3.36 7.72
CA ILE A 219 8.11 -4.18 7.48
C ILE A 219 7.67 -5.63 7.33
N THR A 220 8.24 -6.32 6.35
CA THR A 220 8.04 -7.75 6.14
C THR A 220 9.38 -8.45 6.08
N ALA A 221 9.50 -9.53 6.84
CA ALA A 221 10.65 -10.42 6.82
C ALA A 221 10.41 -11.57 5.85
N LEU A 222 11.37 -11.83 4.99
CA LEU A 222 11.33 -12.90 4.00
C LEU A 222 12.40 -13.95 4.32
N VAL A 223 12.04 -15.20 4.18
CA VAL A 223 12.95 -16.34 4.22
C VAL A 223 12.77 -17.12 2.94
N ASP A 224 13.84 -17.35 2.21
CA ASP A 224 13.83 -18.06 0.93
C ASP A 224 12.79 -17.47 -0.05
N GLY A 225 12.74 -16.13 -0.13
CA GLY A 225 11.83 -15.40 -1.00
C GLY A 225 10.36 -15.38 -0.58
N LYS A 226 10.01 -15.96 0.58
CA LYS A 226 8.64 -16.04 1.07
C LYS A 226 8.45 -15.26 2.37
N PRO A 227 7.29 -14.62 2.59
CA PRO A 227 7.02 -13.90 3.83
C PRO A 227 6.97 -14.85 5.03
N ALA A 228 7.75 -14.54 6.07
CA ALA A 228 7.80 -15.26 7.34
C ALA A 228 7.13 -14.49 8.47
N TYR A 229 7.28 -13.15 8.47
CA TYR A 229 6.71 -12.24 9.46
C TYR A 229 6.34 -10.92 8.79
N THR A 230 5.28 -10.25 9.28
CA THR A 230 4.94 -8.88 8.86
C THR A 230 4.53 -8.03 10.05
N SER A 231 4.77 -6.72 9.97
CA SER A 231 4.49 -5.80 11.09
C SER A 231 3.04 -5.42 11.23
N MET A 232 2.27 -5.38 10.15
CA MET A 232 0.83 -5.12 10.17
C MET A 232 0.06 -6.39 10.51
N GLY A 233 -1.04 -6.25 11.20
CA GLY A 233 -1.84 -7.34 11.73
C GLY A 233 -3.21 -7.47 11.07
N GLU A 234 -4.26 -7.47 11.89
CA GLU A 234 -5.67 -7.46 11.45
C GLU A 234 -5.98 -6.24 10.57
N THR A 235 -5.39 -5.10 10.93
CA THR A 235 -5.51 -3.85 10.17
C THR A 235 -4.14 -3.22 9.95
N PRO A 236 -4.04 -2.26 9.03
CA PRO A 236 -2.80 -1.49 8.84
C PRO A 236 -2.43 -0.56 10.02
N LEU A 237 -3.21 -0.53 11.10
CA LEU A 237 -2.93 0.25 12.30
C LEU A 237 -1.85 -0.39 13.17
N GLU A 238 -1.81 -1.74 13.22
CA GLU A 238 -0.79 -2.44 13.98
C GLU A 238 0.60 -2.30 13.33
N GLY A 239 1.64 -2.23 14.14
CA GLY A 239 3.04 -2.18 13.70
C GLY A 239 3.65 -0.79 13.88
N LEU A 240 4.20 -0.24 12.82
CA LEU A 240 4.95 1.02 12.84
C LEU A 240 4.05 2.25 12.94
N MET A 241 4.51 3.26 13.67
CA MET A 241 4.02 4.62 13.51
C MET A 241 4.17 5.04 12.04
N SER A 242 3.19 5.78 11.53
CA SER A 242 3.20 6.26 10.14
C SER A 242 2.86 7.75 10.10
N SER A 243 2.62 8.32 8.92
CA SER A 243 2.28 9.74 8.78
C SER A 243 1.14 10.20 9.68
N THR A 244 0.06 9.40 9.80
CA THR A 244 -1.14 9.73 10.58
C THR A 244 -1.61 8.63 11.51
N ARG A 245 -0.91 7.48 11.58
CA ARG A 245 -1.27 6.33 12.39
C ARG A 245 -0.38 6.21 13.62
N THR A 246 -0.97 5.81 14.76
CA THR A 246 -0.22 5.56 16.00
C THR A 246 0.82 4.45 15.82
N GLY A 247 0.55 3.44 14.98
CA GLY A 247 1.19 2.13 15.12
C GLY A 247 0.67 1.37 16.34
N SER A 248 1.41 0.37 16.77
CA SER A 248 1.08 -0.41 17.98
C SER A 248 1.14 0.45 19.24
N ILE A 249 0.07 0.40 20.02
CA ILE A 249 -0.03 1.05 21.34
C ILE A 249 -0.48 0.02 22.38
N ASP A 250 -0.42 0.38 23.66
CA ASP A 250 -1.03 -0.44 24.70
C ASP A 250 -2.54 -0.59 24.45
N PRO A 251 -3.07 -1.84 24.43
CA PRO A 251 -4.50 -2.09 24.18
C PRO A 251 -5.43 -1.33 25.15
N THR A 252 -4.99 -1.07 26.38
CA THR A 252 -5.75 -0.31 27.38
C THR A 252 -6.00 1.14 26.92
N ILE A 253 -5.04 1.74 26.20
CA ILE A 253 -5.23 3.08 25.63
C ILE A 253 -6.34 3.05 24.57
N GLY A 254 -6.33 2.03 23.70
CA GLY A 254 -7.40 1.86 22.68
C GLY A 254 -8.79 1.70 23.33
N ALA A 255 -8.89 0.90 24.39
CA ALA A 255 -10.13 0.73 25.13
C ALA A 255 -10.61 2.04 25.79
N LEU A 256 -9.70 2.78 26.45
CA LEU A 256 -9.99 4.09 27.05
C LEU A 256 -10.48 5.12 26.02
N LEU A 257 -9.83 5.18 24.86
CA LEU A 257 -10.26 6.06 23.78
C LEU A 257 -11.65 5.67 23.26
N GLY A 258 -11.90 4.36 23.11
CA GLY A 258 -13.21 3.82 22.71
C GLY A 258 -14.31 4.19 23.68
N GLU A 259 -14.06 4.08 24.99
CA GLU A 259 -15.01 4.48 26.04
C GLU A 259 -15.29 6.00 26.01
N LYS A 260 -14.23 6.80 25.87
CA LYS A 260 -14.34 8.26 25.91
C LYS A 260 -14.96 8.90 24.67
N LEU A 261 -14.60 8.41 23.50
CA LEU A 261 -14.93 9.02 22.19
C LEU A 261 -15.98 8.24 21.40
N GLY A 262 -16.25 7.00 21.79
CA GLY A 262 -16.91 6.01 20.96
C GLY A 262 -15.93 5.32 20.00
N ALA A 263 -16.19 4.05 19.67
CA ALA A 263 -15.25 3.20 18.92
C ALA A 263 -14.87 3.79 17.55
N ALA A 264 -15.82 4.35 16.81
CA ALA A 264 -15.57 4.91 15.48
C ALA A 264 -14.60 6.11 15.49
N GLU A 265 -14.81 7.06 16.42
CA GLU A 265 -13.94 8.23 16.54
C GLU A 265 -12.57 7.86 17.13
N ALA A 266 -12.50 6.89 18.03
CA ALA A 266 -11.24 6.35 18.54
C ALA A 266 -10.41 5.72 17.40
N ILE A 267 -11.02 4.88 16.57
CA ILE A 267 -10.38 4.28 15.39
C ILE A 267 -9.93 5.38 14.42
N LYS A 268 -10.76 6.37 14.16
CA LYS A 268 -10.42 7.50 13.27
C LYS A 268 -9.25 8.31 13.83
N LEU A 269 -9.23 8.64 15.12
CA LEU A 269 -8.13 9.35 15.78
C LEU A 269 -6.82 8.59 15.61
N MET A 270 -6.80 7.29 15.95
CA MET A 270 -5.60 6.47 15.84
C MET A 270 -5.09 6.30 14.40
N ASN A 271 -5.96 6.36 13.40
CA ASN A 271 -5.58 6.17 11.99
C ASN A 271 -5.28 7.46 11.24
N LYS A 272 -5.92 8.60 11.59
CA LYS A 272 -5.91 9.82 10.77
C LYS A 272 -5.43 11.08 11.47
N GLN A 273 -5.31 11.06 12.79
CA GLN A 273 -4.99 12.24 13.60
C GLN A 273 -3.84 11.97 14.57
N SER A 274 -3.08 10.93 14.35
CA SER A 274 -1.97 10.45 15.19
C SER A 274 -0.67 10.40 14.40
N GLY A 275 0.29 9.63 14.86
CA GLY A 275 1.57 9.42 14.19
C GLY A 275 2.41 10.69 14.10
N LEU A 276 3.15 10.83 12.99
CA LEU A 276 4.01 11.98 12.75
C LEU A 276 3.22 13.30 12.80
N LEU A 277 2.01 13.32 12.23
CA LEU A 277 1.13 14.50 12.26
C LEU A 277 0.84 14.98 13.68
N ALA A 278 0.53 14.07 14.61
CA ALA A 278 0.23 14.44 15.99
C ALA A 278 1.46 14.90 16.76
N MET A 279 2.62 14.33 16.47
CA MET A 279 3.86 14.62 17.21
C MET A 279 4.57 15.88 16.72
N ALA A 280 4.65 16.07 15.39
CA ALA A 280 5.43 17.15 14.79
C ALA A 280 4.56 18.23 14.10
N GLY A 281 3.23 18.09 14.12
CA GLY A 281 2.34 19.01 13.39
C GLY A 281 2.34 18.83 11.88
N SER A 282 3.18 17.95 11.34
CA SER A 282 3.28 17.62 9.91
C SER A 282 3.30 16.11 9.67
N ASN A 283 2.75 15.69 8.55
CA ASN A 283 2.81 14.32 8.06
C ASN A 283 3.84 14.15 6.92
N ASP A 284 4.56 15.21 6.57
CA ASP A 284 5.61 15.20 5.57
C ASP A 284 6.98 15.01 6.22
N MET A 285 7.62 13.87 5.96
CA MET A 285 8.94 13.54 6.51
C MET A 285 10.02 14.58 6.15
N ARG A 286 9.88 15.31 5.03
CA ARG A 286 10.82 16.34 4.63
C ARG A 286 10.75 17.55 5.56
N GLU A 287 9.53 17.96 5.95
CA GLU A 287 9.31 19.05 6.90
C GLU A 287 9.76 18.65 8.31
N ILE A 288 9.55 17.39 8.70
CA ILE A 288 10.00 16.86 9.99
C ILE A 288 11.52 16.86 10.08
N ILE A 289 12.22 16.39 9.02
CA ILE A 289 13.69 16.42 8.97
C ILE A 289 14.20 17.86 9.04
N ALA A 290 13.64 18.76 8.23
CA ALA A 290 14.03 20.18 8.24
C ALA A 290 13.80 20.83 9.62
N GLY A 291 12.64 20.56 10.25
CA GLY A 291 12.36 21.05 11.60
C GLY A 291 13.36 20.52 12.64
N ALA A 292 13.72 19.24 12.56
CA ALA A 292 14.72 18.64 13.48
C ALA A 292 16.12 19.27 13.29
N GLU A 293 16.50 19.62 12.06
CA GLU A 293 17.75 20.33 11.75
C GLU A 293 17.74 21.81 12.23
N GLU A 294 16.53 22.39 12.43
CA GLU A 294 16.31 23.74 12.96
C GLU A 294 16.05 23.75 14.48
N ASP A 295 16.45 22.69 15.21
CA ASP A 295 16.29 22.54 16.65
C ASP A 295 14.84 22.51 17.15
N ASN A 296 13.86 22.13 16.31
CA ASN A 296 12.49 21.89 16.73
C ASN A 296 12.42 20.55 17.49
N GLU A 297 12.20 20.63 18.80
CA GLU A 297 12.19 19.48 19.72
C GLU A 297 11.10 18.43 19.35
N ASP A 298 9.91 18.88 18.95
CA ASP A 298 8.80 17.98 18.58
C ASP A 298 9.11 17.23 17.27
N ALA A 299 9.71 17.93 16.28
CA ALA A 299 10.13 17.30 15.03
C ALA A 299 11.27 16.29 15.25
N ALA A 300 12.26 16.63 16.06
CA ALA A 300 13.34 15.73 16.44
C ALA A 300 12.83 14.48 17.16
N ALA A 301 11.97 14.66 18.15
CA ALA A 301 11.35 13.55 18.89
C ALA A 301 10.50 12.64 18.00
N ALA A 302 9.73 13.22 17.05
CA ALA A 302 8.95 12.47 16.08
C ALA A 302 9.83 11.66 15.12
N PHE A 303 10.92 12.26 14.63
CA PHE A 303 11.89 11.61 13.78
C PHE A 303 12.56 10.43 14.51
N ASP A 304 13.07 10.67 15.71
CA ASP A 304 13.75 9.63 16.52
C ASP A 304 12.82 8.45 16.83
N LEU A 305 11.58 8.72 17.25
CA LEU A 305 10.60 7.67 17.53
C LEU A 305 10.27 6.86 16.27
N PHE A 306 10.18 7.51 15.11
CA PHE A 306 9.97 6.83 13.83
C PHE A 306 11.14 5.91 13.50
N ILE A 307 12.37 6.40 13.59
CA ILE A 307 13.59 5.63 13.32
C ILE A 307 13.71 4.44 14.29
N ASP A 308 13.52 4.67 15.59
CA ASP A 308 13.61 3.63 16.61
C ASP A 308 12.54 2.54 16.41
N GLY A 309 11.33 2.92 16.01
CA GLY A 309 10.28 1.97 15.66
C GLY A 309 10.67 1.05 14.49
N VAL A 310 11.27 1.61 13.43
CA VAL A 310 11.77 0.85 12.28
C VAL A 310 12.91 -0.06 12.68
N VAL A 311 13.94 0.46 13.38
CA VAL A 311 15.10 -0.29 13.84
C VAL A 311 14.69 -1.41 14.79
N GLY A 312 13.78 -1.12 15.74
CA GLY A 312 13.27 -2.12 16.68
C GLY A 312 12.57 -3.27 15.97
N LYS A 313 11.77 -2.98 14.93
CA LYS A 313 11.09 -4.01 14.15
C LYS A 313 12.04 -4.82 13.28
N ILE A 314 13.07 -4.19 12.69
CA ILE A 314 14.16 -4.90 11.99
C ILE A 314 14.88 -5.85 12.96
N GLY A 315 15.24 -5.37 14.16
CA GLY A 315 15.88 -6.18 15.20
C GLY A 315 15.02 -7.37 15.65
N GLU A 316 13.72 -7.14 15.88
CA GLU A 316 12.74 -8.19 16.21
C GLU A 316 12.73 -9.29 15.16
N PHE A 317 12.61 -8.92 13.87
CA PHE A 317 12.53 -9.89 12.80
C PHE A 317 13.86 -10.58 12.51
N ALA A 318 14.98 -9.87 12.62
CA ALA A 318 16.30 -10.46 12.54
C ALA A 318 16.51 -11.55 13.59
N ALA A 319 16.11 -11.26 14.86
CA ALA A 319 16.16 -12.25 15.93
C ALA A 319 15.25 -13.46 15.68
N LYS A 320 14.01 -13.23 15.23
CA LYS A 320 13.04 -14.30 14.89
C LYS A 320 13.50 -15.20 13.73
N MET A 321 14.21 -14.63 12.75
CA MET A 321 14.78 -15.39 11.62
C MET A 321 16.12 -16.05 11.95
N GLY A 322 16.77 -15.68 13.06
CA GLY A 322 18.13 -16.10 13.38
C GLY A 322 19.18 -15.46 12.46
N GLY A 323 19.02 -14.17 12.17
CA GLY A 323 19.89 -13.35 11.33
C GLY A 323 19.16 -12.64 10.20
N VAL A 324 19.87 -11.77 9.52
CA VAL A 324 19.44 -11.05 8.31
C VAL A 324 20.61 -10.90 7.35
N ASP A 325 20.36 -11.13 6.06
CA ASP A 325 21.38 -11.12 5.01
C ASP A 325 21.30 -9.83 4.16
N ALA A 326 20.10 -9.26 3.98
CA ALA A 326 19.90 -8.05 3.21
C ALA A 326 18.71 -7.22 3.76
N ILE A 327 18.78 -5.91 3.55
CA ILE A 327 17.68 -4.97 3.82
C ILE A 327 17.27 -4.32 2.50
N VAL A 328 15.96 -4.17 2.29
CA VAL A 328 15.38 -3.48 1.14
C VAL A 328 14.53 -2.31 1.64
N PHE A 329 14.75 -1.12 1.10
CA PHE A 329 13.91 0.05 1.29
C PHE A 329 13.05 0.28 0.05
N THR A 330 11.77 0.53 0.26
CA THR A 330 10.79 0.82 -0.80
C THR A 330 9.75 1.82 -0.32
N ALA A 331 8.88 2.26 -1.21
CA ALA A 331 7.91 3.35 -1.02
C ALA A 331 8.57 4.72 -0.79
N THR A 332 7.74 5.77 -0.81
CA THR A 332 8.20 7.16 -1.00
C THR A 332 9.30 7.61 -0.04
N ILE A 333 9.17 7.33 1.26
CA ILE A 333 10.19 7.69 2.27
C ILE A 333 11.41 6.77 2.11
N GLY A 334 11.18 5.45 2.02
CA GLY A 334 12.25 4.48 1.86
C GLY A 334 13.11 4.70 0.60
N GLU A 335 12.47 5.07 -0.51
CA GLU A 335 13.12 5.33 -1.79
C GLU A 335 13.86 6.67 -1.83
N ARG A 336 13.24 7.74 -1.30
CA ARG A 336 13.68 9.12 -1.56
C ARG A 336 14.43 9.76 -0.41
N SER A 337 14.24 9.31 0.84
CA SER A 337 14.85 9.95 2.00
C SER A 337 16.16 9.30 2.38
N ILE A 338 17.28 9.89 1.95
CA ILE A 338 18.63 9.48 2.37
C ILE A 338 18.78 9.63 3.89
N PRO A 339 18.37 10.75 4.54
CA PRO A 339 18.49 10.89 6.00
C PRO A 339 17.82 9.76 6.78
N VAL A 340 16.61 9.33 6.38
CA VAL A 340 15.90 8.23 7.04
C VAL A 340 16.67 6.92 6.90
N ARG A 341 17.13 6.56 5.69
CA ARG A 341 17.91 5.34 5.49
C ARG A 341 19.22 5.37 6.28
N SER A 342 19.92 6.52 6.27
CA SER A 342 21.17 6.69 7.01
C SER A 342 20.98 6.55 8.53
N ALA A 343 19.95 7.17 9.09
CA ALA A 343 19.62 7.07 10.50
C ALA A 343 19.25 5.62 10.91
N ILE A 344 18.52 4.89 10.07
CA ILE A 344 18.20 3.48 10.32
C ILE A 344 19.45 2.62 10.27
N ILE A 345 20.23 2.71 9.18
CA ILE A 345 21.36 1.80 8.96
C ILE A 345 22.52 2.08 9.94
N SER A 346 22.76 3.33 10.35
CA SER A 346 23.76 3.64 11.37
C SER A 346 23.50 2.92 12.70
N LYS A 347 22.22 2.72 13.06
CA LYS A 347 21.85 1.94 14.25
C LYS A 347 21.97 0.42 14.04
N LEU A 348 22.21 -0.05 12.81
CA LEU A 348 22.32 -1.47 12.45
C LEU A 348 23.76 -1.89 12.04
N GLU A 349 24.75 -1.04 12.22
CA GLU A 349 26.17 -1.34 11.93
C GLU A 349 26.66 -2.60 12.65
N PHE A 350 26.23 -2.83 13.87
CA PHE A 350 26.54 -4.04 14.66
C PHE A 350 26.02 -5.34 14.00
N MET A 351 25.05 -5.24 13.07
CA MET A 351 24.54 -6.35 12.28
C MET A 351 25.28 -6.52 10.95
N GLY A 352 26.23 -5.65 10.65
CA GLY A 352 27.07 -5.67 9.45
C GLY A 352 26.48 -4.88 8.27
N PHE A 353 25.63 -3.89 8.52
CA PHE A 353 25.07 -2.99 7.51
C PHE A 353 25.74 -1.62 7.57
N LYS A 354 26.20 -1.10 6.43
CA LYS A 354 26.75 0.24 6.26
C LYS A 354 26.29 0.83 4.93
N LEU A 355 26.05 2.13 4.88
CA LEU A 355 25.62 2.83 3.66
C LEU A 355 26.76 3.62 3.04
N LYS A 356 26.84 3.59 1.71
CA LYS A 356 27.58 4.59 0.93
C LYS A 356 26.82 5.92 1.02
N ASN A 357 27.56 7.00 1.26
CA ASN A 357 27.02 8.34 1.19
C ASN A 357 26.64 8.68 -0.27
N ASP A 358 25.48 9.32 -0.45
CA ASP A 358 25.06 9.98 -1.70
C ASP A 358 24.70 9.12 -2.92
N ILE A 359 24.35 7.84 -2.77
CA ILE A 359 23.82 7.08 -3.91
C ILE A 359 22.37 7.48 -4.17
N LYS A 360 22.13 8.13 -5.31
CA LYS A 360 20.82 8.35 -5.88
C LYS A 360 20.37 7.11 -6.65
N LEU A 361 19.09 6.78 -6.55
CA LEU A 361 18.51 5.71 -7.33
C LEU A 361 18.61 6.03 -8.83
N ASP A 362 19.26 5.14 -9.59
CA ASP A 362 19.13 5.13 -11.04
C ASP A 362 17.80 4.47 -11.42
N LYS A 363 16.86 5.28 -11.87
CA LYS A 363 15.52 4.79 -12.27
C LYS A 363 15.57 3.79 -13.42
N SER A 364 16.61 3.83 -14.27
CA SER A 364 16.74 2.93 -15.41
C SER A 364 17.13 1.50 -14.99
N ALA A 365 17.86 1.33 -13.88
CA ALA A 365 18.24 0.04 -13.35
C ALA A 365 17.12 -0.67 -12.58
N GLY A 366 16.08 0.07 -12.19
CA GLY A 366 14.96 -0.45 -11.41
C GLY A 366 15.28 -0.81 -9.95
N TYR A 367 16.54 -0.71 -9.52
CA TYR A 367 17.01 -0.82 -8.14
C TYR A 367 18.42 -0.23 -7.97
N ALA A 368 18.83 0.04 -6.73
CA ALA A 368 20.22 0.39 -6.40
C ALA A 368 20.67 -0.38 -5.16
N ASN A 369 21.89 -0.90 -5.20
CA ASN A 369 22.61 -1.34 -3.99
C ASN A 369 23.34 -0.14 -3.41
N VAL A 370 22.92 0.33 -2.24
CA VAL A 370 23.44 1.53 -1.57
C VAL A 370 24.39 1.18 -0.40
N ALA A 371 24.76 -0.09 -0.27
CA ALA A 371 25.68 -0.57 0.77
C ALA A 371 27.15 -0.27 0.44
N GLU A 372 27.99 -0.08 1.47
CA GLU A 372 29.45 -0.08 1.33
C GLU A 372 29.98 -1.46 0.86
N ASP A 373 31.21 -1.50 0.34
CA ASP A 373 31.78 -2.73 -0.25
C ASP A 373 32.02 -3.84 0.79
N ASP A 374 32.25 -3.46 2.06
CA ASP A 374 32.42 -4.39 3.20
C ASP A 374 31.14 -4.64 4.00
N SER A 375 30.00 -4.18 3.50
CA SER A 375 28.69 -4.30 4.13
C SER A 375 27.88 -5.46 3.56
N LYS A 376 26.91 -5.93 4.35
CA LYS A 376 25.79 -6.68 3.82
C LYS A 376 24.96 -5.81 2.87
N PRO A 377 24.31 -6.39 1.85
CA PRO A 377 23.55 -5.62 0.87
C PRO A 377 22.40 -4.79 1.49
N VAL A 378 22.29 -3.54 1.04
CA VAL A 378 21.17 -2.65 1.31
C VAL A 378 20.67 -2.16 -0.04
N TYR A 379 19.43 -2.51 -0.37
CA TYR A 379 18.81 -2.14 -1.64
C TYR A 379 17.78 -1.04 -1.48
N VAL A 380 17.67 -0.20 -2.50
CA VAL A 380 16.53 0.69 -2.72
C VAL A 380 15.84 0.23 -3.98
N ILE A 381 14.59 -0.17 -3.89
CA ILE A 381 13.80 -0.69 -5.00
C ILE A 381 12.48 0.08 -5.05
N PRO A 382 12.21 0.85 -6.12
CA PRO A 382 10.92 1.51 -6.30
C PRO A 382 9.79 0.49 -6.32
N THR A 383 8.71 0.78 -5.57
CA THR A 383 7.52 -0.05 -5.65
C THR A 383 6.75 0.17 -6.95
N ASN A 384 6.16 -0.89 -7.48
CA ASN A 384 5.20 -0.82 -8.58
C ASN A 384 4.02 -1.77 -8.27
N GLU A 385 3.11 -1.28 -7.42
CA GLU A 385 1.95 -2.05 -6.98
C GLU A 385 1.03 -2.40 -8.15
N ALA A 386 0.90 -1.49 -9.13
CA ALA A 386 0.05 -1.70 -10.29
C ALA A 386 0.56 -2.86 -11.16
N ALA A 387 1.87 -2.93 -11.44
CA ALA A 387 2.44 -4.04 -12.21
C ALA A 387 2.16 -5.40 -11.54
N TYR A 388 2.29 -5.47 -10.21
CA TYR A 388 1.93 -6.69 -9.47
C TYR A 388 0.45 -7.03 -9.60
N MET A 389 -0.45 -6.07 -9.40
CA MET A 389 -1.90 -6.28 -9.50
C MET A 389 -2.30 -6.73 -10.92
N ILE A 390 -1.77 -6.08 -11.95
CA ILE A 390 -2.03 -6.42 -13.35
C ILE A 390 -1.60 -7.85 -13.67
N LYS A 391 -0.38 -8.22 -13.28
CA LYS A 391 0.11 -9.58 -13.44
C LYS A 391 -0.81 -10.61 -12.79
N LYS A 392 -1.19 -10.36 -11.53
CA LYS A 392 -2.08 -11.26 -10.77
C LYS A 392 -3.49 -11.34 -11.34
N ALA A 393 -4.02 -10.23 -11.83
CA ALA A 393 -5.31 -10.21 -12.51
C ALA A 393 -5.27 -10.99 -13.84
N GLY A 394 -4.19 -10.83 -14.62
CA GLY A 394 -3.96 -11.62 -15.83
C GLY A 394 -3.94 -13.13 -15.54
N GLU A 395 -3.15 -13.56 -14.54
CA GLU A 395 -3.10 -14.95 -14.09
C GLU A 395 -4.49 -15.48 -13.66
N LEU A 396 -5.29 -14.66 -12.97
CA LEU A 396 -6.64 -15.04 -12.52
C LEU A 396 -7.62 -15.21 -13.68
N LEU A 397 -7.55 -14.35 -14.70
CA LEU A 397 -8.43 -14.41 -15.88
C LEU A 397 -8.04 -15.55 -16.83
N ASP A 398 -6.75 -15.88 -16.95
CA ASP A 398 -6.26 -16.95 -17.82
C ASP A 398 -6.55 -18.36 -17.27
N ASN A 399 -6.79 -18.50 -15.97
CA ASN A 399 -7.10 -19.77 -15.28
C ASN A 399 -8.63 -20.06 -15.20
N LYS A 400 -9.48 -19.26 -15.88
CA LYS A 400 -10.92 -19.48 -16.03
C LYS A 400 -11.25 -20.18 -17.34
#